data_c7dfa32e6a740fd791f6111efd8dc694
#
_entry.id   c7dfa32e6a740fd791f6111efd8dc694
#
_cell.length_a   1.000
_cell.length_b   1.000
_cell.length_c   1.000
_cell.angle_alpha   90.00
_cell.angle_beta   90.00
_cell.angle_gamma   90.00
#
_symmetry.space_group_name_H-M   'P 1'
#
loop_
_entity.id
_entity.type
_entity.pdbx_description
1 polymer ?
#
loop_
_entity_poly.entity_id
_entity_poly.type
_entity_poly.pdbx_seq_one_letter_code
_entity_poly.pdbx_strand_id
1 'polypeptide(L)'
;MGLAPPIARAVAELGYEVPTSIQSSCIPPLLEGRDLLGQAQTGTGKTAAFALPLLSRLDSDATLPQLLVLAPTRELALQVAEACQGYAQHMKRFHVVPIYGGQSYSLQIRQLKHSPHVIVGTPGRVMDHMRRGTLSLDSLSALVLDEADEMLNMGFAEDIDWIFEHIPATCQVALFSATMPQGIAQVARKRLKNPVEVRIEAGAQNVDAIDQSHCVVTRHHKLDVLTRILEMEPFDGMVIFVRTKNATTELADKLKAHGFAAEPLNGDMTQEMRERTVERLRRGRLDIVVATDVAARGLDVERVTHVVNYDIPNDPQTYVHRIGRTGRAGRTGRAILLVEPRERGLLRAIERTFRCPVPQMDPPSAEQLTNSRIDRFTSELRKTLSDKDLDFFYRLVTNIARDQELEPMDIAAALAFQLQRERPLEVEELPRPPQRRDGPDQRGRQRGDYRDGGGRDGNRGRPQGNWRDRDERSERRSPPGADRRGPP
;
A
#
# COMPACT_ATOMS: atom_id res chain seq x y z
N MET A 1 -15.59 -19.52 23.62
CA MET A 1 -15.04 -18.16 23.67
C MET A 1 -15.88 -17.18 24.50
N GLY A 2 -17.06 -17.50 24.98
CA GLY A 2 -17.88 -16.62 25.84
C GLY A 2 -18.56 -15.46 25.07
N LEU A 3 -18.67 -15.56 23.74
CA LEU A 3 -19.37 -14.57 22.92
C LEU A 3 -20.89 -14.61 23.18
N ALA A 4 -21.56 -13.47 23.07
CA ALA A 4 -23.02 -13.38 23.16
C ALA A 4 -23.69 -14.26 22.08
N PRO A 5 -24.83 -14.92 22.36
CA PRO A 5 -25.48 -15.83 21.44
C PRO A 5 -25.73 -15.26 20.02
N PRO A 6 -26.18 -13.99 19.85
CA PRO A 6 -26.35 -13.42 18.50
C PRO A 6 -25.05 -13.32 17.71
N ILE A 7 -23.95 -12.97 18.40
CA ILE A 7 -22.62 -12.86 17.77
C ILE A 7 -22.07 -14.25 17.43
N ALA A 8 -22.20 -15.21 18.35
CA ALA A 8 -21.73 -16.58 18.11
C ALA A 8 -22.46 -17.23 16.92
N ARG A 9 -23.76 -16.97 16.76
CA ARG A 9 -24.53 -17.43 15.60
C ARG A 9 -24.03 -16.79 14.30
N ALA A 10 -23.82 -15.47 14.28
CA ALA A 10 -23.32 -14.76 13.10
C ALA A 10 -21.93 -15.30 12.67
N VAL A 11 -21.04 -15.53 13.62
CA VAL A 11 -19.69 -16.08 13.38
C VAL A 11 -19.77 -17.47 12.74
N ALA A 12 -20.67 -18.35 13.22
CA ALA A 12 -20.87 -19.68 12.64
C ALA A 12 -21.41 -19.62 11.20
N GLU A 13 -22.39 -18.75 10.94
CA GLU A 13 -22.97 -18.53 9.59
C GLU A 13 -21.96 -17.94 8.61
N LEU A 14 -21.00 -17.14 9.09
CA LEU A 14 -19.89 -16.61 8.29
C LEU A 14 -18.77 -17.62 8.03
N GLY A 15 -18.88 -18.86 8.52
CA GLY A 15 -17.93 -19.94 8.26
C GLY A 15 -16.64 -19.87 9.09
N TYR A 16 -16.66 -19.20 10.25
CA TYR A 16 -15.53 -19.19 11.17
C TYR A 16 -15.53 -20.49 11.99
N GLU A 17 -14.64 -21.42 11.69
CA GLU A 17 -14.56 -22.71 12.37
C GLU A 17 -13.56 -22.69 13.52
N VAL A 18 -12.38 -22.16 13.29
CA VAL A 18 -11.27 -22.12 14.24
C VAL A 18 -10.76 -20.69 14.42
N PRO A 19 -10.61 -20.21 15.67
CA PRO A 19 -10.06 -18.89 15.91
C PRO A 19 -8.57 -18.85 15.58
N THR A 20 -8.14 -17.72 15.00
CA THR A 20 -6.71 -17.47 14.79
C THR A 20 -5.99 -17.20 16.11
N SER A 21 -4.66 -17.27 16.12
CA SER A 21 -3.85 -17.03 17.34
C SER A 21 -4.15 -15.67 17.98
N ILE A 22 -4.31 -14.59 17.17
CA ILE A 22 -4.64 -13.28 17.71
C ILE A 22 -6.04 -13.24 18.31
N GLN A 23 -7.01 -13.93 17.70
CA GLN A 23 -8.39 -14.02 18.22
C GLN A 23 -8.43 -14.79 19.54
N SER A 24 -7.75 -15.94 19.62
CA SER A 24 -7.69 -16.76 20.83
C SER A 24 -7.09 -16.01 22.02
N SER A 25 -6.08 -15.16 21.75
CA SER A 25 -5.37 -14.41 22.80
C SER A 25 -6.07 -13.10 23.19
N CYS A 26 -6.78 -12.43 22.25
CA CYS A 26 -7.38 -11.12 22.50
C CYS A 26 -8.83 -11.17 22.96
N ILE A 27 -9.62 -12.16 22.51
CA ILE A 27 -11.06 -12.21 22.82
C ILE A 27 -11.32 -12.33 24.34
N PRO A 28 -10.68 -13.26 25.10
CA PRO A 28 -10.97 -13.39 26.52
C PRO A 28 -10.71 -12.12 27.34
N PRO A 29 -9.51 -11.47 27.28
CA PRO A 29 -9.27 -10.27 28.06
C PRO A 29 -10.16 -9.09 27.67
N LEU A 30 -10.56 -8.98 26.40
CA LEU A 30 -11.48 -7.93 25.96
C LEU A 30 -12.91 -8.17 26.50
N LEU A 31 -13.36 -9.42 26.62
CA LEU A 31 -14.64 -9.76 27.29
C LEU A 31 -14.60 -9.44 28.79
N GLU A 32 -13.45 -9.60 29.45
CA GLU A 32 -13.23 -9.28 30.85
C GLU A 32 -13.16 -7.76 31.14
N GLY A 33 -13.15 -6.92 30.09
CA GLY A 33 -13.05 -5.46 30.22
C GLY A 33 -11.62 -4.95 30.46
N ARG A 34 -10.59 -5.76 30.20
CA ARG A 34 -9.19 -5.36 30.35
C ARG A 34 -8.71 -4.59 29.15
N ASP A 35 -7.83 -3.61 29.36
CA ASP A 35 -7.11 -2.94 28.27
C ASP A 35 -6.19 -3.94 27.56
N LEU A 36 -5.97 -3.73 26.27
CA LEU A 36 -5.21 -4.64 25.44
C LEU A 36 -4.24 -3.90 24.52
N LEU A 37 -3.02 -4.43 24.42
CA LEU A 37 -2.02 -4.04 23.43
C LEU A 37 -1.75 -5.23 22.51
N GLY A 38 -2.33 -5.22 21.32
CA GLY A 38 -2.23 -6.29 20.33
C GLY A 38 -1.24 -5.96 19.22
N GLN A 39 -0.14 -6.71 19.14
CA GLN A 39 0.80 -6.59 18.02
C GLN A 39 0.64 -7.78 17.08
N ALA A 40 0.12 -7.50 15.86
CA ALA A 40 -0.05 -8.52 14.81
C ALA A 40 -0.12 -7.88 13.43
N GLN A 41 0.34 -8.57 12.40
CA GLN A 41 0.28 -8.12 11.01
C GLN A 41 -1.15 -7.99 10.48
N THR A 42 -1.32 -7.28 9.35
CA THR A 42 -2.60 -7.25 8.61
C THR A 42 -2.94 -8.65 8.09
N GLY A 43 -4.25 -8.95 8.01
CA GLY A 43 -4.72 -10.26 7.53
C GLY A 43 -4.71 -11.40 8.57
N THR A 44 -4.29 -11.15 9.81
CA THR A 44 -4.31 -12.17 10.90
C THR A 44 -5.67 -12.32 11.58
N GLY A 45 -6.67 -11.52 11.20
CA GLY A 45 -8.00 -11.55 11.81
C GLY A 45 -8.17 -10.60 13.01
N LYS A 46 -7.39 -9.51 13.08
CA LYS A 46 -7.49 -8.47 14.15
C LYS A 46 -8.89 -7.91 14.30
N THR A 47 -9.55 -7.59 13.18
CA THR A 47 -10.91 -7.01 13.22
C THR A 47 -11.87 -7.89 14.00
N ALA A 48 -11.91 -9.18 13.74
CA ALA A 48 -12.73 -10.11 14.53
C ALA A 48 -12.24 -10.23 15.97
N ALA A 49 -10.92 -10.16 16.20
CA ALA A 49 -10.34 -10.27 17.54
C ALA A 49 -10.82 -9.17 18.50
N PHE A 50 -11.05 -7.95 18.01
CA PHE A 50 -11.61 -6.88 18.85
C PHE A 50 -13.14 -6.71 18.68
N ALA A 51 -13.66 -6.85 17.47
CA ALA A 51 -15.10 -6.58 17.25
C ALA A 51 -15.98 -7.62 17.93
N LEU A 52 -15.69 -8.92 17.84
CA LEU A 52 -16.53 -9.97 18.42
C LEU A 52 -16.76 -9.82 19.93
N PRO A 53 -15.70 -9.65 20.76
CA PRO A 53 -15.89 -9.48 22.21
C PRO A 53 -16.57 -8.17 22.56
N LEU A 54 -16.20 -7.06 21.90
CA LEU A 54 -16.76 -5.74 22.21
C LEU A 54 -18.24 -5.64 21.80
N LEU A 55 -18.62 -6.17 20.62
CA LEU A 55 -20.03 -6.28 20.20
C LEU A 55 -20.85 -7.17 21.16
N SER A 56 -20.24 -8.22 21.72
CA SER A 56 -20.92 -9.12 22.69
C SER A 56 -21.30 -8.41 24.00
N ARG A 57 -20.68 -7.27 24.31
CA ARG A 57 -20.89 -6.51 25.55
C ARG A 57 -21.77 -5.28 25.36
N LEU A 58 -22.23 -4.99 24.14
CA LEU A 58 -23.08 -3.84 23.88
C LEU A 58 -24.49 -4.02 24.45
N ASP A 59 -25.01 -2.95 25.01
CA ASP A 59 -26.44 -2.83 25.34
C ASP A 59 -27.21 -2.36 24.11
N SER A 60 -28.10 -3.21 23.61
CA SER A 60 -28.90 -2.93 22.40
C SER A 60 -29.98 -1.84 22.61
N ASP A 61 -30.26 -1.46 23.85
CA ASP A 61 -31.25 -0.42 24.16
C ASP A 61 -30.62 0.96 24.42
N ALA A 62 -29.26 1.03 24.39
CA ALA A 62 -28.57 2.30 24.52
C ALA A 62 -28.77 3.23 23.32
N THR A 63 -28.87 4.53 23.59
CA THR A 63 -29.12 5.56 22.59
C THR A 63 -27.87 6.33 22.17
N LEU A 64 -26.77 6.18 22.89
CA LEU A 64 -25.46 6.77 22.61
C LEU A 64 -24.44 5.72 22.21
N PRO A 65 -23.44 6.08 21.43
CA PRO A 65 -22.37 5.15 21.04
C PRO A 65 -21.63 4.58 22.25
N GLN A 66 -21.43 3.27 22.23
CA GLN A 66 -20.72 2.52 23.28
C GLN A 66 -19.35 2.06 22.83
N LEU A 67 -19.13 1.94 21.51
CA LEU A 67 -17.88 1.52 20.92
C LEU A 67 -17.41 2.53 19.86
N LEU A 68 -16.18 3.02 20.00
CA LEU A 68 -15.49 3.80 18.97
C LEU A 68 -14.31 3.01 18.45
N VAL A 69 -14.21 2.87 17.14
CA VAL A 69 -13.03 2.33 16.46
C VAL A 69 -12.39 3.42 15.61
N LEU A 70 -11.13 3.76 15.89
CA LEU A 70 -10.34 4.67 15.08
C LEU A 70 -9.51 3.87 14.08
N ALA A 71 -9.57 4.31 12.82
CA ALA A 71 -8.84 3.72 11.71
C ALA A 71 -8.09 4.80 10.91
N PRO A 72 -6.89 4.51 10.34
CA PRO A 72 -6.08 5.50 9.63
C PRO A 72 -6.72 6.01 8.35
N THR A 73 -7.51 5.17 7.68
CA THR A 73 -8.08 5.46 6.37
C THR A 73 -9.58 5.25 6.33
N ARG A 74 -10.22 5.88 5.35
CA ARG A 74 -11.66 5.76 5.09
C ARG A 74 -12.04 4.34 4.70
N GLU A 75 -11.21 3.75 3.86
CA GLU A 75 -11.40 2.39 3.34
C GLU A 75 -11.39 1.38 4.50
N LEU A 76 -10.42 1.50 5.42
CA LEU A 76 -10.38 0.63 6.60
C LEU A 76 -11.56 0.89 7.53
N ALA A 77 -11.97 2.15 7.72
CA ALA A 77 -13.14 2.48 8.53
C ALA A 77 -14.43 1.84 7.95
N LEU A 78 -14.59 1.85 6.63
CA LEU A 78 -15.69 1.18 5.96
C LEU A 78 -15.66 -0.33 6.15
N GLN A 79 -14.49 -0.97 5.93
CA GLN A 79 -14.30 -2.41 6.11
C GLN A 79 -14.61 -2.87 7.54
N VAL A 80 -14.12 -2.13 8.53
CA VAL A 80 -14.41 -2.43 9.94
C VAL A 80 -15.90 -2.24 10.25
N ALA A 81 -16.53 -1.21 9.69
CA ALA A 81 -17.99 -1.00 9.88
C ALA A 81 -18.81 -2.12 9.23
N GLU A 82 -18.46 -2.54 8.01
CA GLU A 82 -19.08 -3.67 7.31
C GLU A 82 -18.89 -4.99 8.09
N ALA A 83 -17.70 -5.23 8.60
CA ALA A 83 -17.42 -6.40 9.44
C ALA A 83 -18.25 -6.38 10.71
N CYS A 84 -18.32 -5.23 11.43
CA CYS A 84 -19.18 -5.08 12.61
C CYS A 84 -20.65 -5.33 12.29
N GLN A 85 -21.15 -4.82 11.15
CA GLN A 85 -22.52 -5.06 10.69
C GLN A 85 -22.77 -6.55 10.43
N GLY A 86 -21.83 -7.24 9.78
CA GLY A 86 -21.92 -8.69 9.55
C GLY A 86 -21.91 -9.51 10.84
N TYR A 87 -21.01 -9.18 11.78
CA TYR A 87 -20.97 -9.88 13.09
C TYR A 87 -22.21 -9.63 13.95
N ALA A 88 -22.85 -8.48 13.81
CA ALA A 88 -24.02 -8.09 14.58
C ALA A 88 -25.36 -8.35 13.87
N GLN A 89 -25.40 -9.11 12.76
CA GLN A 89 -26.62 -9.33 11.94
C GLN A 89 -27.81 -9.92 12.72
N HIS A 90 -27.56 -10.60 13.84
CA HIS A 90 -28.61 -11.15 14.71
C HIS A 90 -28.89 -10.29 15.95
N MET A 91 -28.21 -9.15 16.11
CA MET A 91 -28.51 -8.17 17.16
C MET A 91 -29.73 -7.31 16.77
N LYS A 92 -30.65 -7.14 17.71
CA LYS A 92 -31.81 -6.27 17.47
C LYS A 92 -31.38 -4.80 17.48
N ARG A 93 -31.92 -4.00 16.56
CA ARG A 93 -31.69 -2.52 16.47
C ARG A 93 -30.23 -2.09 16.41
N PHE A 94 -29.32 -2.98 16.00
CA PHE A 94 -27.90 -2.64 15.89
C PHE A 94 -27.65 -1.65 14.76
N HIS A 95 -26.89 -0.59 15.06
CA HIS A 95 -26.45 0.39 14.09
C HIS A 95 -24.98 0.69 14.26
N VAL A 96 -24.23 0.62 13.17
CA VAL A 96 -22.86 1.08 13.06
C VAL A 96 -22.77 2.20 12.04
N VAL A 97 -22.06 3.29 12.36
CA VAL A 97 -21.91 4.43 11.48
C VAL A 97 -20.44 4.69 11.19
N PRO A 98 -20.00 4.58 9.92
CA PRO A 98 -18.68 4.99 9.51
C PRO A 98 -18.59 6.53 9.35
N ILE A 99 -17.56 7.15 9.95
CA ILE A 99 -17.31 8.59 9.93
C ILE A 99 -15.92 8.89 9.41
N TYR A 100 -15.81 9.52 8.23
CA TYR A 100 -14.53 9.79 7.60
C TYR A 100 -14.54 11.07 6.75
N GLY A 101 -13.38 11.62 6.49
CA GLY A 101 -13.24 12.83 5.69
C GLY A 101 -13.62 12.62 4.21
N GLY A 102 -14.08 13.68 3.52
CA GLY A 102 -14.46 13.67 2.09
C GLY A 102 -15.89 13.25 1.80
N GLN A 103 -16.62 12.75 2.77
CA GLN A 103 -18.07 12.56 2.69
C GLN A 103 -18.81 13.80 3.22
N SER A 104 -20.02 14.05 2.73
CA SER A 104 -20.86 15.16 3.18
C SER A 104 -21.19 15.07 4.67
N TYR A 105 -21.01 16.16 5.41
CA TYR A 105 -21.39 16.26 6.82
C TYR A 105 -22.90 16.01 7.04
N SER A 106 -23.76 16.51 6.16
CA SER A 106 -25.19 16.35 6.28
C SER A 106 -25.63 14.89 6.26
N LEU A 107 -24.94 14.06 5.46
CA LEU A 107 -25.18 12.62 5.42
C LEU A 107 -24.77 11.95 6.73
N GLN A 108 -23.55 12.25 7.22
CA GLN A 108 -23.05 11.67 8.47
C GLN A 108 -23.89 12.13 9.68
N ILE A 109 -24.28 13.41 9.76
CA ILE A 109 -25.18 13.91 10.81
C ILE A 109 -26.53 13.19 10.78
N ARG A 110 -27.07 12.92 9.59
CA ARG A 110 -28.33 12.15 9.48
C ARG A 110 -28.16 10.74 10.04
N GLN A 111 -27.07 10.07 9.71
CA GLN A 111 -26.79 8.73 10.22
C GLN A 111 -26.58 8.71 11.74
N LEU A 112 -25.87 9.71 12.29
CA LEU A 112 -25.64 9.85 13.73
C LEU A 112 -26.93 10.04 14.54
N LYS A 113 -27.99 10.65 13.95
CA LYS A 113 -29.31 10.80 14.60
C LYS A 113 -30.06 9.49 14.80
N HIS A 114 -29.65 8.40 14.20
CA HIS A 114 -30.25 7.07 14.36
C HIS A 114 -29.71 6.27 15.55
N SER A 115 -29.10 6.94 16.53
CA SER A 115 -28.57 6.32 17.75
C SER A 115 -27.64 5.14 17.46
N PRO A 116 -26.51 5.36 16.81
CA PRO A 116 -25.57 4.27 16.52
C PRO A 116 -24.94 3.73 17.81
N HIS A 117 -24.79 2.41 17.91
CA HIS A 117 -24.10 1.74 19.00
C HIS A 117 -22.59 1.75 18.80
N VAL A 118 -22.15 1.74 17.53
CA VAL A 118 -20.75 1.70 17.13
C VAL A 118 -20.46 2.84 16.17
N ILE A 119 -19.40 3.56 16.44
CA ILE A 119 -18.80 4.52 15.52
C ILE A 119 -17.47 3.94 15.03
N VAL A 120 -17.26 3.95 13.74
CA VAL A 120 -15.94 3.61 13.13
C VAL A 120 -15.48 4.82 12.34
N GLY A 121 -14.31 5.39 12.64
CA GLY A 121 -13.95 6.61 11.94
C GLY A 121 -12.48 6.94 11.87
N THR A 122 -12.15 7.91 10.99
CA THR A 122 -10.82 8.51 10.97
C THR A 122 -10.70 9.59 12.06
N PRO A 123 -9.55 9.71 12.77
CA PRO A 123 -9.42 10.57 13.95
C PRO A 123 -9.91 12.00 13.72
N GLY A 124 -9.40 12.70 12.70
CA GLY A 124 -9.77 14.09 12.44
C GLY A 124 -11.27 14.31 12.21
N ARG A 125 -11.97 13.40 11.53
CA ARG A 125 -13.41 13.54 11.28
C ARG A 125 -14.24 13.24 12.55
N VAL A 126 -13.80 12.27 13.37
CA VAL A 126 -14.42 11.99 14.67
C VAL A 126 -14.30 13.22 15.58
N MET A 127 -13.09 13.77 15.70
CA MET A 127 -12.84 15.00 16.43
C MET A 127 -13.70 16.18 15.96
N ASP A 128 -13.84 16.37 14.65
CA ASP A 128 -14.70 17.42 14.08
C ASP A 128 -16.17 17.29 14.49
N HIS A 129 -16.73 16.08 14.48
CA HIS A 129 -18.11 15.83 14.92
C HIS A 129 -18.26 16.06 16.43
N MET A 130 -17.29 15.68 17.24
CA MET A 130 -17.28 15.93 18.69
C MET A 130 -17.23 17.45 18.97
N ARG A 131 -16.31 18.18 18.33
CA ARG A 131 -16.20 19.65 18.47
C ARG A 131 -17.47 20.41 18.06
N ARG A 132 -18.18 19.89 17.08
CA ARG A 132 -19.47 20.45 16.62
C ARG A 132 -20.67 20.04 17.49
N GLY A 133 -20.46 19.19 18.49
CA GLY A 133 -21.56 18.65 19.32
C GLY A 133 -22.53 17.74 18.56
N THR A 134 -22.16 17.24 17.38
CA THR A 134 -22.97 16.31 16.57
C THR A 134 -22.71 14.85 16.90
N LEU A 135 -21.67 14.56 17.68
CA LEU A 135 -21.34 13.27 18.25
C LEU A 135 -20.98 13.44 19.72
N SER A 136 -21.73 12.80 20.64
CA SER A 136 -21.35 12.63 22.03
C SER A 136 -20.79 11.22 22.24
N LEU A 137 -19.72 11.12 23.02
CA LEU A 137 -19.09 9.87 23.46
C LEU A 137 -19.21 9.66 24.99
N ASP A 138 -20.14 10.31 25.65
CA ASP A 138 -20.30 10.28 27.10
C ASP A 138 -20.62 8.87 27.66
N SER A 139 -21.20 8.00 26.82
CA SER A 139 -21.52 6.62 27.16
C SER A 139 -20.54 5.60 26.58
N LEU A 140 -19.37 6.07 26.12
CA LEU A 140 -18.39 5.20 25.48
C LEU A 140 -17.82 4.19 26.49
N SER A 141 -18.01 2.91 26.22
CA SER A 141 -17.51 1.81 27.03
C SER A 141 -16.17 1.25 26.54
N ALA A 142 -15.90 1.35 25.23
CA ALA A 142 -14.66 0.89 24.63
C ALA A 142 -14.18 1.77 23.48
N LEU A 143 -12.86 1.97 23.40
CA LEU A 143 -12.14 2.60 22.31
C LEU A 143 -11.13 1.61 21.71
N VAL A 144 -11.17 1.44 20.40
CA VAL A 144 -10.19 0.65 19.65
C VAL A 144 -9.38 1.57 18.74
N LEU A 145 -8.07 1.43 18.75
CA LEU A 145 -7.17 1.99 17.74
C LEU A 145 -6.71 0.84 16.85
N ASP A 146 -7.15 0.81 15.60
CA ASP A 146 -6.70 -0.19 14.62
C ASP A 146 -5.68 0.42 13.67
N GLU A 147 -4.60 -0.31 13.39
CA GLU A 147 -3.41 0.17 12.66
C GLU A 147 -2.85 1.47 13.27
N ALA A 148 -2.63 1.48 14.59
CA ALA A 148 -2.22 2.66 15.33
C ALA A 148 -0.88 3.25 14.85
N ASP A 149 0.08 2.40 14.44
CA ASP A 149 1.34 2.82 13.83
C ASP A 149 1.12 3.64 12.56
N GLU A 150 0.16 3.25 11.74
CA GLU A 150 -0.19 3.98 10.53
C GLU A 150 -0.86 5.32 10.84
N MET A 151 -1.72 5.39 11.85
CA MET A 151 -2.32 6.65 12.28
C MET A 151 -1.25 7.67 12.72
N LEU A 152 -0.24 7.22 13.47
CA LEU A 152 0.87 8.09 13.87
C LEU A 152 1.73 8.52 12.67
N ASN A 153 2.02 7.62 11.74
CA ASN A 153 2.76 7.93 10.51
C ASN A 153 2.03 8.96 9.63
N MET A 154 0.69 9.00 9.72
CA MET A 154 -0.15 9.97 9.00
C MET A 154 -0.33 11.30 9.75
N GLY A 155 0.24 11.45 10.93
CA GLY A 155 0.19 12.69 11.72
C GLY A 155 -1.03 12.85 12.61
N PHE A 156 -1.82 11.80 12.85
CA PHE A 156 -3.00 11.85 13.72
C PHE A 156 -2.72 11.77 15.22
N ALA A 157 -1.47 11.93 15.64
CA ALA A 157 -1.09 11.83 17.06
C ALA A 157 -1.86 12.82 17.95
N GLU A 158 -1.94 14.09 17.50
CA GLU A 158 -2.64 15.16 18.23
C GLU A 158 -4.16 14.93 18.27
N ASP A 159 -4.75 14.47 17.15
CA ASP A 159 -6.19 14.15 17.09
C ASP A 159 -6.55 13.01 18.04
N ILE A 160 -5.72 11.96 18.07
CA ILE A 160 -5.89 10.82 18.98
C ILE A 160 -5.76 11.25 20.44
N ASP A 161 -4.74 12.03 20.79
CA ASP A 161 -4.56 12.54 22.15
C ASP A 161 -5.76 13.41 22.58
N TRP A 162 -6.25 14.26 21.68
CA TRP A 162 -7.43 15.08 21.95
C TRP A 162 -8.68 14.22 22.19
N ILE A 163 -8.93 13.18 21.40
CA ILE A 163 -10.06 12.26 21.60
C ILE A 163 -9.96 11.58 22.96
N PHE A 164 -8.77 11.10 23.35
CA PHE A 164 -8.55 10.50 24.67
C PHE A 164 -8.90 11.43 25.84
N GLU A 165 -8.75 12.73 25.67
CA GLU A 165 -9.08 13.74 26.70
C GLU A 165 -10.59 13.98 26.83
N HIS A 166 -11.39 13.53 25.86
CA HIS A 166 -12.83 13.78 25.76
C HIS A 166 -13.69 12.50 25.82
N ILE A 167 -13.14 11.39 26.27
CA ILE A 167 -13.86 10.14 26.51
C ILE A 167 -13.89 9.81 28.00
N PRO A 168 -14.86 8.98 28.46
CA PRO A 168 -14.93 8.57 29.86
C PRO A 168 -13.64 7.92 30.35
N ALA A 169 -13.19 8.27 31.55
CA ALA A 169 -12.00 7.68 32.18
C ALA A 169 -12.14 6.18 32.44
N THR A 170 -13.36 5.64 32.46
CA THR A 170 -13.66 4.22 32.61
C THR A 170 -13.65 3.43 31.31
N CYS A 171 -13.46 4.13 30.18
CA CYS A 171 -13.45 3.52 28.87
C CYS A 171 -12.31 2.49 28.76
N GLN A 172 -12.64 1.28 28.31
CA GLN A 172 -11.68 0.22 27.99
C GLN A 172 -10.95 0.59 26.71
N VAL A 173 -9.62 0.41 26.64
CA VAL A 173 -8.81 0.74 25.47
C VAL A 173 -8.16 -0.51 24.89
N ALA A 174 -8.34 -0.73 23.60
CA ALA A 174 -7.63 -1.74 22.84
C ALA A 174 -6.81 -1.10 21.72
N LEU A 175 -5.51 -1.29 21.72
CA LEU A 175 -4.60 -0.78 20.71
C LEU A 175 -4.04 -1.92 19.86
N PHE A 176 -4.30 -1.89 18.56
CA PHE A 176 -3.77 -2.84 17.60
C PHE A 176 -2.79 -2.14 16.65
N SER A 177 -1.63 -2.76 16.48
CA SER A 177 -0.57 -2.23 15.62
C SER A 177 0.21 -3.39 14.97
N ALA A 178 0.72 -3.19 13.78
CA ALA A 178 1.63 -4.15 13.16
C ALA A 178 3.05 -4.00 13.75
N THR A 179 3.42 -2.79 14.14
CA THR A 179 4.75 -2.43 14.64
C THR A 179 4.66 -1.69 15.98
N MET A 180 5.78 -1.67 16.72
CA MET A 180 5.85 -1.01 18.01
C MET A 180 6.92 0.10 18.03
N PRO A 181 6.80 1.17 17.19
CA PRO A 181 7.71 2.31 17.27
C PRO A 181 7.56 3.03 18.60
N GLN A 182 8.54 3.86 18.95
CA GLN A 182 8.54 4.59 20.22
C GLN A 182 7.26 5.40 20.47
N GLY A 183 6.69 6.01 19.43
CA GLY A 183 5.43 6.74 19.53
C GLY A 183 4.26 5.87 20.00
N ILE A 184 4.10 4.67 19.44
CA ILE A 184 3.06 3.71 19.88
C ILE A 184 3.30 3.26 21.32
N ALA A 185 4.54 2.94 21.68
CA ALA A 185 4.88 2.58 23.05
C ALA A 185 4.58 3.71 24.05
N GLN A 186 4.75 4.97 23.66
CA GLN A 186 4.37 6.13 24.48
C GLN A 186 2.86 6.27 24.64
N VAL A 187 2.08 6.14 23.54
CA VAL A 187 0.61 6.15 23.61
C VAL A 187 0.11 5.02 24.50
N ALA A 188 0.63 3.80 24.33
CA ALA A 188 0.26 2.66 25.15
C ALA A 188 0.53 2.91 26.66
N ARG A 189 1.72 3.39 27.02
CA ARG A 189 2.08 3.70 28.43
C ARG A 189 1.24 4.82 29.03
N LYS A 190 0.88 5.84 28.23
CA LYS A 190 0.15 7.02 28.71
C LYS A 190 -1.35 6.76 28.87
N ARG A 191 -1.93 5.91 27.98
CA ARG A 191 -3.38 5.80 27.82
C ARG A 191 -3.97 4.46 28.26
N LEU A 192 -3.19 3.36 28.26
CA LEU A 192 -3.68 2.05 28.64
C LEU A 192 -3.43 1.78 30.14
N LYS A 193 -4.37 1.13 30.81
CA LYS A 193 -4.35 0.78 32.22
C LYS A 193 -4.03 -0.70 32.39
N ASN A 194 -2.80 -1.03 32.78
CA ASN A 194 -2.34 -2.39 32.99
C ASN A 194 -2.77 -3.36 31.85
N PRO A 195 -2.40 -3.05 30.61
CA PRO A 195 -2.89 -3.77 29.45
C PRO A 195 -2.37 -5.21 29.40
N VAL A 196 -3.18 -6.09 28.82
CA VAL A 196 -2.71 -7.40 28.35
C VAL A 196 -1.92 -7.18 27.07
N GLU A 197 -0.64 -7.55 27.07
CA GLU A 197 0.19 -7.51 25.88
C GLU A 197 0.09 -8.84 25.13
N VAL A 198 -0.42 -8.78 23.90
CA VAL A 198 -0.48 -9.92 22.98
C VAL A 198 0.42 -9.63 21.81
N ARG A 199 1.46 -10.44 21.63
CA ARG A 199 2.36 -10.35 20.48
C ARG A 199 2.24 -11.62 19.67
N ILE A 200 1.75 -11.49 18.47
CA ILE A 200 1.80 -12.56 17.48
C ILE A 200 3.03 -12.27 16.63
N GLU A 201 4.07 -13.06 16.85
CA GLU A 201 5.25 -12.97 15.98
C GLU A 201 4.79 -13.17 14.55
N ALA A 202 5.36 -12.37 13.65
CA ALA A 202 5.17 -12.57 12.22
C ALA A 202 5.71 -13.98 11.89
N GLY A 203 4.84 -14.97 12.06
CA GLY A 203 5.13 -16.28 11.52
C GLY A 203 5.29 -16.11 10.03
N ALA A 204 6.27 -16.75 9.45
CA ALA A 204 6.54 -16.81 8.02
C ALA A 204 5.28 -17.05 7.15
N GLN A 205 4.21 -17.58 7.76
CA GLN A 205 3.01 -18.09 7.10
C GLN A 205 2.29 -17.10 6.15
N ASN A 206 2.30 -15.79 6.41
CA ASN A 206 1.65 -14.85 5.46
C ASN A 206 2.63 -14.31 4.40
N VAL A 207 3.93 -14.34 4.69
CA VAL A 207 4.97 -13.94 3.74
C VAL A 207 5.34 -15.13 2.84
N ASP A 208 5.28 -16.35 3.39
CA ASP A 208 5.54 -17.60 2.66
C ASP A 208 4.47 -17.95 1.61
N ALA A 209 3.24 -17.43 1.77
CA ALA A 209 2.19 -17.57 0.76
C ALA A 209 2.37 -16.63 -0.44
N ILE A 210 3.33 -15.66 -0.36
CA ILE A 210 3.61 -14.70 -1.41
C ILE A 210 4.96 -15.05 -2.04
N ASP A 211 4.94 -15.46 -3.28
CA ASP A 211 6.15 -15.65 -4.08
C ASP A 211 6.78 -14.30 -4.40
N GLN A 212 7.94 -14.02 -3.80
CA GLN A 212 8.62 -12.75 -3.88
C GLN A 212 9.84 -12.84 -4.79
N SER A 213 10.07 -11.82 -5.59
CA SER A 213 11.29 -11.71 -6.39
C SER A 213 11.67 -10.24 -6.61
N HIS A 214 12.97 -10.00 -6.90
CA HIS A 214 13.41 -8.68 -7.29
C HIS A 214 14.14 -8.72 -8.65
N CYS A 215 13.99 -7.64 -9.41
CA CYS A 215 14.68 -7.43 -10.66
C CYS A 215 15.58 -6.19 -10.55
N VAL A 216 16.87 -6.34 -10.84
CA VAL A 216 17.81 -5.20 -10.86
C VAL A 216 17.69 -4.49 -12.20
N VAL A 217 17.27 -3.23 -12.16
CA VAL A 217 16.96 -2.45 -13.36
C VAL A 217 17.42 -1.01 -13.21
N THR A 218 17.89 -0.39 -14.30
CA THR A 218 18.17 1.04 -14.30
C THR A 218 16.88 1.85 -14.43
N ARG A 219 16.86 3.06 -13.91
CA ARG A 219 15.67 3.93 -13.90
C ARG A 219 15.00 4.07 -15.28
N HIS A 220 15.81 4.19 -16.33
CA HIS A 220 15.31 4.40 -17.69
C HIS A 220 14.63 3.15 -18.28
N HIS A 221 14.97 1.97 -17.81
CA HIS A 221 14.42 0.69 -18.30
C HIS A 221 13.34 0.09 -17.37
N LYS A 222 12.94 0.80 -16.29
CA LYS A 222 11.89 0.28 -15.39
C LYS A 222 10.57 0.02 -16.12
N LEU A 223 10.16 0.92 -17.03
CA LEU A 223 8.93 0.76 -17.80
C LEU A 223 9.03 -0.43 -18.75
N ASP A 224 10.14 -0.55 -19.48
CA ASP A 224 10.35 -1.64 -20.43
C ASP A 224 10.35 -3.00 -19.73
N VAL A 225 11.02 -3.10 -18.57
CA VAL A 225 11.01 -4.33 -17.76
C VAL A 225 9.61 -4.62 -17.22
N LEU A 226 8.90 -3.60 -16.73
CA LEU A 226 7.53 -3.77 -16.25
C LEU A 226 6.61 -4.28 -17.36
N THR A 227 6.63 -3.67 -18.54
CA THR A 227 5.77 -4.10 -19.67
C THR A 227 6.09 -5.52 -20.13
N ARG A 228 7.36 -5.92 -20.12
CA ARG A 228 7.78 -7.29 -20.39
C ARG A 228 7.22 -8.30 -19.38
N ILE A 229 7.27 -7.95 -18.09
CA ILE A 229 6.68 -8.77 -17.02
C ILE A 229 5.17 -8.90 -17.23
N LEU A 230 4.48 -7.79 -17.50
CA LEU A 230 3.03 -7.75 -17.72
C LEU A 230 2.59 -8.57 -18.94
N GLU A 231 3.42 -8.71 -19.96
CA GLU A 231 3.14 -9.52 -21.14
C GLU A 231 3.36 -11.02 -20.91
N MET A 232 4.25 -11.38 -19.98
CA MET A 232 4.67 -12.77 -19.77
C MET A 232 4.00 -13.45 -18.58
N GLU A 233 3.69 -12.70 -17.52
CA GLU A 233 3.07 -13.26 -16.31
C GLU A 233 1.53 -13.11 -16.39
N PRO A 234 0.77 -14.22 -16.29
CA PRO A 234 -0.68 -14.13 -16.19
C PRO A 234 -1.10 -13.59 -14.83
N PHE A 235 -1.99 -12.60 -14.80
CA PHE A 235 -2.53 -12.03 -13.59
C PHE A 235 -4.02 -11.70 -13.74
N ASP A 236 -4.77 -11.79 -12.64
CA ASP A 236 -6.18 -11.37 -12.61
C ASP A 236 -6.31 -9.88 -12.28
N GLY A 237 -5.63 -9.44 -11.23
CA GLY A 237 -5.55 -8.05 -10.82
C GLY A 237 -4.18 -7.73 -10.26
N MET A 238 -3.72 -6.49 -10.48
CA MET A 238 -2.39 -6.05 -10.08
C MET A 238 -2.43 -4.67 -9.42
N VAL A 239 -1.64 -4.50 -8.36
CA VAL A 239 -1.37 -3.19 -7.76
C VAL A 239 0.11 -2.86 -7.97
N ILE A 240 0.37 -1.70 -8.60
CA ILE A 240 1.72 -1.20 -8.85
C ILE A 240 1.97 0.00 -7.93
N PHE A 241 2.97 -0.10 -7.08
CA PHE A 241 3.34 0.94 -6.14
C PHE A 241 4.41 1.88 -6.70
N VAL A 242 4.10 3.18 -6.68
CA VAL A 242 5.02 4.26 -7.02
C VAL A 242 5.14 5.26 -5.88
N ARG A 243 6.24 6.03 -5.86
CA ARG A 243 6.58 6.92 -4.76
C ARG A 243 5.71 8.19 -4.68
N THR A 244 5.30 8.75 -5.81
CA THR A 244 4.61 10.03 -5.86
C THR A 244 3.27 9.95 -6.57
N LYS A 245 2.35 10.87 -6.23
CA LYS A 245 1.03 10.95 -6.86
C LYS A 245 1.10 11.24 -8.37
N ASN A 246 2.03 12.10 -8.80
CA ASN A 246 2.20 12.39 -10.23
C ASN A 246 2.68 11.15 -11.00
N ALA A 247 3.58 10.36 -10.40
CA ALA A 247 4.04 9.11 -11.00
C ALA A 247 2.91 8.08 -11.19
N THR A 248 1.84 8.12 -10.37
CA THR A 248 0.68 7.22 -10.57
C THR A 248 0.00 7.49 -11.89
N THR A 249 -0.25 8.75 -12.21
CA THR A 249 -0.92 9.17 -13.45
C THR A 249 -0.01 8.90 -14.65
N GLU A 250 1.25 9.35 -14.56
CA GLU A 250 2.22 9.17 -15.65
C GLU A 250 2.42 7.68 -16.01
N LEU A 251 2.60 6.81 -15.02
CA LEU A 251 2.79 5.38 -15.27
C LEU A 251 1.51 4.72 -15.77
N ALA A 252 0.34 5.07 -15.21
CA ALA A 252 -0.93 4.53 -15.69
C ALA A 252 -1.20 4.90 -17.15
N ASP A 253 -0.90 6.15 -17.56
CA ASP A 253 -1.10 6.59 -18.94
C ASP A 253 -0.12 5.91 -19.90
N LYS A 254 1.14 5.70 -19.49
CA LYS A 254 2.10 4.90 -20.25
C LYS A 254 1.63 3.45 -20.42
N LEU A 255 1.12 2.83 -19.37
CA LEU A 255 0.59 1.46 -19.44
C LEU A 255 -0.64 1.37 -20.35
N LYS A 256 -1.52 2.37 -20.32
CA LYS A 256 -2.65 2.46 -21.28
C LYS A 256 -2.17 2.55 -22.73
N ALA A 257 -1.14 3.37 -22.99
CA ALA A 257 -0.55 3.47 -24.32
C ALA A 257 0.03 2.14 -24.82
N HIS A 258 0.47 1.26 -23.88
CA HIS A 258 0.88 -0.12 -24.20
C HIS A 258 -0.30 -1.11 -24.23
N GLY A 259 -1.56 -0.64 -24.13
CA GLY A 259 -2.77 -1.45 -24.24
C GLY A 259 -3.19 -2.16 -22.96
N PHE A 260 -2.65 -1.81 -21.79
CA PHE A 260 -3.08 -2.37 -20.52
C PHE A 260 -4.24 -1.56 -19.91
N ALA A 261 -5.21 -2.23 -19.31
CA ALA A 261 -6.30 -1.60 -18.57
C ALA A 261 -5.77 -1.12 -17.19
N ALA A 262 -5.15 0.06 -17.16
CA ALA A 262 -4.51 0.63 -15.98
C ALA A 262 -5.15 1.96 -15.56
N GLU A 263 -5.33 2.22 -14.25
CA GLU A 263 -5.79 3.51 -13.72
C GLU A 263 -4.95 3.95 -12.52
N PRO A 264 -4.77 5.27 -12.33
CA PRO A 264 -4.10 5.78 -11.14
C PRO A 264 -5.01 5.70 -9.91
N LEU A 265 -4.40 5.57 -8.72
CA LEU A 265 -5.05 5.70 -7.43
C LEU A 265 -4.17 6.55 -6.50
N ASN A 266 -4.56 7.80 -6.26
CA ASN A 266 -3.78 8.73 -5.46
C ASN A 266 -4.66 9.67 -4.62
N GLY A 267 -4.02 10.49 -3.78
CA GLY A 267 -4.72 11.37 -2.84
C GLY A 267 -5.44 12.57 -3.46
N ASP A 268 -5.16 12.92 -4.72
CA ASP A 268 -5.81 14.06 -5.39
C ASP A 268 -7.17 13.67 -6.03
N MET A 269 -7.46 12.37 -6.10
CA MET A 269 -8.74 11.88 -6.61
C MET A 269 -9.86 12.15 -5.61
N THR A 270 -11.04 12.50 -6.12
CA THR A 270 -12.25 12.56 -5.29
C THR A 270 -12.58 11.18 -4.75
N GLN A 271 -13.28 11.12 -3.62
CA GLN A 271 -13.66 9.85 -3.01
C GLN A 271 -14.49 8.96 -3.95
N GLU A 272 -15.42 9.58 -4.67
CA GLU A 272 -16.23 8.87 -5.65
C GLU A 272 -15.41 8.23 -6.76
N MET A 273 -14.40 8.96 -7.27
CA MET A 273 -13.48 8.41 -8.28
C MET A 273 -12.67 7.24 -7.73
N ARG A 274 -12.18 7.33 -6.48
CA ARG A 274 -11.44 6.25 -5.83
C ARG A 274 -12.28 5.00 -5.66
N GLU A 275 -13.50 5.14 -5.12
CA GLU A 275 -14.44 4.03 -4.94
C GLU A 275 -14.79 3.38 -6.28
N ARG A 276 -15.02 4.18 -7.32
CA ARG A 276 -15.27 3.70 -8.68
C ARG A 276 -14.10 2.93 -9.25
N THR A 277 -12.85 3.40 -9.07
CA THR A 277 -11.63 2.71 -9.54
C THR A 277 -11.46 1.36 -8.83
N VAL A 278 -11.63 1.34 -7.51
CA VAL A 278 -11.55 0.11 -6.70
C VAL A 278 -12.63 -0.89 -7.10
N GLU A 279 -13.86 -0.41 -7.31
CA GLU A 279 -14.97 -1.28 -7.72
C GLU A 279 -14.77 -1.84 -9.15
N ARG A 280 -14.19 -1.05 -10.05
CA ARG A 280 -13.82 -1.55 -11.38
C ARG A 280 -12.74 -2.63 -11.32
N LEU A 281 -11.73 -2.47 -10.45
CA LEU A 281 -10.73 -3.50 -10.18
C LEU A 281 -11.38 -4.76 -9.61
N ARG A 282 -12.28 -4.62 -8.63
CA ARG A 282 -12.99 -5.75 -8.01
C ARG A 282 -13.81 -6.53 -9.03
N ARG A 283 -14.50 -5.84 -9.95
CA ARG A 283 -15.35 -6.47 -10.99
C ARG A 283 -14.60 -6.95 -12.22
N GLY A 284 -13.29 -6.83 -12.29
CA GLY A 284 -12.51 -7.24 -13.45
C GLY A 284 -12.70 -6.37 -14.70
N ARG A 285 -13.15 -5.11 -14.52
CA ARG A 285 -13.24 -4.09 -15.58
C ARG A 285 -11.97 -3.23 -15.65
N LEU A 286 -11.07 -3.42 -14.73
CA LEU A 286 -9.76 -2.82 -14.62
C LEU A 286 -8.82 -3.90 -14.10
N ASP A 287 -7.65 -4.02 -14.71
CA ASP A 287 -6.69 -5.07 -14.34
C ASP A 287 -5.54 -4.53 -13.49
N ILE A 288 -5.16 -3.27 -13.69
CA ILE A 288 -4.00 -2.66 -13.04
C ILE A 288 -4.39 -1.37 -12.34
N VAL A 289 -4.03 -1.25 -11.08
CA VAL A 289 -4.09 0.01 -10.34
C VAL A 289 -2.67 0.46 -10.01
N VAL A 290 -2.31 1.70 -10.42
CA VAL A 290 -1.04 2.33 -10.06
C VAL A 290 -1.28 3.26 -8.88
N ALA A 291 -0.69 2.96 -7.72
CA ALA A 291 -1.05 3.60 -6.46
C ALA A 291 0.16 4.14 -5.68
N THR A 292 -0.10 5.14 -4.84
CA THR A 292 0.81 5.50 -3.73
C THR A 292 0.47 4.69 -2.48
N ASP A 293 1.41 4.59 -1.53
CA ASP A 293 1.19 3.89 -0.27
C ASP A 293 -0.08 4.34 0.44
N VAL A 294 -0.27 5.65 0.59
CA VAL A 294 -1.43 6.23 1.27
C VAL A 294 -2.74 5.86 0.58
N ALA A 295 -2.76 5.89 -0.75
CA ALA A 295 -3.98 5.62 -1.52
C ALA A 295 -4.34 4.13 -1.59
N ALA A 296 -3.33 3.25 -1.55
CA ALA A 296 -3.55 1.80 -1.54
C ALA A 296 -3.82 1.21 -0.16
N ARG A 297 -3.69 2.02 0.91
CA ARG A 297 -4.06 1.58 2.26
C ARG A 297 -5.54 1.26 2.32
N GLY A 298 -5.88 0.17 3.00
CA GLY A 298 -7.26 -0.31 3.05
C GLY A 298 -7.79 -0.91 1.75
N LEU A 299 -7.00 -0.95 0.67
CA LEU A 299 -7.39 -1.65 -0.55
C LEU A 299 -7.48 -3.16 -0.25
N ASP A 300 -8.71 -3.66 -0.23
CA ASP A 300 -9.02 -5.08 -0.04
C ASP A 300 -9.82 -5.58 -1.24
N VAL A 301 -9.10 -6.17 -2.18
CA VAL A 301 -9.64 -6.73 -3.41
C VAL A 301 -9.05 -8.12 -3.58
N GLU A 302 -9.86 -9.15 -3.33
CA GLU A 302 -9.44 -10.57 -3.38
C GLU A 302 -8.86 -10.98 -4.73
N ARG A 303 -9.26 -10.29 -5.81
CA ARG A 303 -8.81 -10.54 -7.16
C ARG A 303 -7.35 -10.16 -7.40
N VAL A 304 -6.72 -9.39 -6.50
CA VAL A 304 -5.32 -8.96 -6.66
C VAL A 304 -4.39 -10.15 -6.46
N THR A 305 -3.85 -10.66 -7.56
CA THR A 305 -2.88 -11.76 -7.57
C THR A 305 -1.43 -11.25 -7.54
N HIS A 306 -1.19 -10.04 -8.03
CA HIS A 306 0.16 -9.49 -8.19
C HIS A 306 0.32 -8.13 -7.53
N VAL A 307 1.46 -7.93 -6.89
CA VAL A 307 1.93 -6.63 -6.39
C VAL A 307 3.28 -6.31 -7.00
N VAL A 308 3.40 -5.16 -7.65
CA VAL A 308 4.68 -4.69 -8.18
C VAL A 308 5.12 -3.44 -7.41
N ASN A 309 6.30 -3.50 -6.80
CA ASN A 309 6.96 -2.34 -6.26
C ASN A 309 7.81 -1.71 -7.37
N TYR A 310 7.22 -0.84 -8.18
CA TYR A 310 7.91 -0.08 -9.22
C TYR A 310 8.99 0.83 -8.63
N ASP A 311 8.68 1.43 -7.48
CA ASP A 311 9.63 2.12 -6.63
C ASP A 311 9.76 1.38 -5.30
N ILE A 312 11.01 1.05 -4.93
CA ILE A 312 11.31 0.41 -3.65
C ILE A 312 10.89 1.34 -2.49
N PRO A 313 10.20 0.84 -1.46
CA PRO A 313 9.88 1.65 -0.28
C PRO A 313 11.14 1.97 0.53
N ASN A 314 11.13 3.12 1.20
CA ASN A 314 12.26 3.54 2.04
C ASN A 314 12.28 2.80 3.40
N ASP A 315 11.13 2.28 3.82
CA ASP A 315 10.93 1.58 5.08
C ASP A 315 10.54 0.12 4.83
N PRO A 316 11.22 -0.86 5.49
CA PRO A 316 10.89 -2.28 5.35
C PRO A 316 9.44 -2.63 5.70
N GLN A 317 8.84 -1.96 6.70
CA GLN A 317 7.45 -2.24 7.08
C GLN A 317 6.47 -1.89 5.95
N THR A 318 6.71 -0.77 5.26
CA THR A 318 5.94 -0.37 4.09
C THR A 318 5.97 -1.46 3.00
N TYR A 319 7.11 -2.17 2.83
CA TYR A 319 7.19 -3.29 1.89
C TYR A 319 6.16 -4.38 2.21
N VAL A 320 6.05 -4.80 3.48
CA VAL A 320 5.09 -5.83 3.89
C VAL A 320 3.65 -5.36 3.73
N HIS A 321 3.35 -4.11 4.07
CA HIS A 321 2.03 -3.53 3.85
C HIS A 321 1.62 -3.49 2.38
N ARG A 322 2.60 -3.31 1.45
CA ARG A 322 2.37 -3.35 0.02
C ARG A 322 2.11 -4.77 -0.46
N ILE A 323 3.01 -5.72 -0.16
CA ILE A 323 2.86 -7.10 -0.64
C ILE A 323 1.64 -7.78 -0.02
N GLY A 324 1.24 -7.41 1.21
CA GLY A 324 0.00 -7.86 1.84
C GLY A 324 -1.30 -7.40 1.15
N ARG A 325 -1.23 -6.74 -0.02
CA ARG A 325 -2.39 -6.52 -0.89
C ARG A 325 -2.72 -7.74 -1.73
N THR A 326 -1.81 -8.71 -1.84
CA THR A 326 -2.03 -10.03 -2.45
C THR A 326 -1.84 -11.14 -1.40
N GLY A 327 -2.04 -12.40 -1.79
CA GLY A 327 -1.87 -13.55 -0.89
C GLY A 327 -2.90 -13.60 0.27
N ARG A 328 -4.11 -13.09 0.04
CA ARG A 328 -5.17 -13.03 1.06
C ARG A 328 -6.09 -14.24 1.01
N ALA A 329 -6.75 -14.52 2.15
CA ALA A 329 -7.73 -15.59 2.27
C ALA A 329 -7.20 -16.98 1.85
N GLY A 330 -5.92 -17.28 2.14
CA GLY A 330 -5.31 -18.58 1.82
C GLY A 330 -4.92 -18.77 0.35
N ARG A 331 -5.00 -17.72 -0.46
CA ARG A 331 -4.54 -17.74 -1.85
C ARG A 331 -3.04 -17.46 -1.94
N THR A 332 -2.41 -17.96 -2.98
CA THR A 332 -1.02 -17.58 -3.31
C THR A 332 -0.99 -16.19 -3.96
N GLY A 333 0.06 -15.42 -3.68
CA GLY A 333 0.30 -14.10 -4.25
C GLY A 333 1.67 -14.03 -4.90
N ARG A 334 1.85 -13.07 -5.82
CA ARG A 334 3.14 -12.76 -6.46
C ARG A 334 3.54 -11.32 -6.13
N ALA A 335 4.78 -11.12 -5.67
CA ALA A 335 5.33 -9.80 -5.38
C ALA A 335 6.65 -9.59 -6.13
N ILE A 336 6.71 -8.53 -6.94
CA ILE A 336 7.89 -8.20 -7.75
C ILE A 336 8.41 -6.83 -7.33
N LEU A 337 9.72 -6.73 -7.11
CA LEU A 337 10.39 -5.51 -6.69
C LEU A 337 11.39 -5.05 -7.75
N LEU A 338 11.20 -3.88 -8.33
CA LEU A 338 12.16 -3.26 -9.25
C LEU A 338 13.18 -2.44 -8.46
N VAL A 339 14.43 -2.85 -8.50
CA VAL A 339 15.51 -2.30 -7.67
C VAL A 339 16.57 -1.63 -8.55
N GLU A 340 16.82 -0.34 -8.34
CA GLU A 340 17.95 0.32 -8.98
C GLU A 340 19.28 -0.12 -8.32
N PRO A 341 20.40 -0.15 -9.06
CA PRO A 341 21.70 -0.55 -8.49
C PRO A 341 22.07 0.23 -7.22
N ARG A 342 21.67 1.50 -7.13
CA ARG A 342 21.88 2.36 -5.94
C ARG A 342 20.98 2.03 -4.76
N GLU A 343 19.85 1.35 -4.99
CA GLU A 343 18.84 1.01 -4.01
C GLU A 343 19.05 -0.36 -3.34
N ARG A 344 20.11 -1.10 -3.69
CA ARG A 344 20.45 -2.40 -3.09
C ARG A 344 20.58 -2.37 -1.56
N GLY A 345 20.91 -1.19 -1.00
CA GLY A 345 20.93 -0.98 0.46
C GLY A 345 19.57 -1.14 1.11
N LEU A 346 18.51 -0.62 0.45
CA LEU A 346 17.12 -0.75 0.90
C LEU A 346 16.63 -2.20 0.79
N LEU A 347 16.96 -2.89 -0.32
CA LEU A 347 16.64 -4.31 -0.46
C LEU A 347 17.25 -5.14 0.69
N ARG A 348 18.54 -4.96 0.99
CA ARG A 348 19.19 -5.64 2.11
C ARG A 348 18.58 -5.30 3.47
N ALA A 349 18.02 -4.09 3.64
CA ALA A 349 17.31 -3.72 4.86
C ALA A 349 15.98 -4.49 4.98
N ILE A 350 15.24 -4.64 3.89
CA ILE A 350 14.02 -5.46 3.80
C ILE A 350 14.33 -6.90 4.18
N GLU A 351 15.30 -7.53 3.50
CA GLU A 351 15.70 -8.94 3.71
C GLU A 351 16.13 -9.19 5.16
N ARG A 352 16.90 -8.27 5.76
CA ARG A 352 17.34 -8.40 7.16
C ARG A 352 16.19 -8.28 8.15
N THR A 353 15.26 -7.35 7.90
CA THR A 353 14.13 -7.11 8.81
C THR A 353 13.19 -8.31 8.86
N PHE A 354 12.95 -8.94 7.72
CA PHE A 354 12.01 -10.07 7.62
C PHE A 354 12.69 -11.43 7.63
N ARG A 355 14.02 -11.46 7.68
CA ARG A 355 14.83 -12.70 7.67
C ARG A 355 14.46 -13.63 6.50
N CYS A 356 13.98 -13.05 5.42
CA CYS A 356 13.57 -13.74 4.20
C CYS A 356 14.33 -13.13 3.02
N PRO A 357 15.11 -13.92 2.27
CA PRO A 357 15.74 -13.44 1.06
C PRO A 357 14.67 -13.19 0.00
N VAL A 358 14.84 -12.14 -0.78
CA VAL A 358 14.01 -11.87 -1.98
C VAL A 358 14.84 -12.33 -3.19
N PRO A 359 14.53 -13.49 -3.81
CA PRO A 359 15.33 -14.01 -4.92
C PRO A 359 15.44 -13.03 -6.08
N GLN A 360 16.59 -12.99 -6.72
CA GLN A 360 16.77 -12.20 -7.94
C GLN A 360 16.15 -12.95 -9.12
N MET A 361 15.36 -12.25 -9.92
CA MET A 361 14.87 -12.70 -11.21
C MET A 361 15.48 -11.86 -12.33
N ASP A 362 15.74 -12.46 -13.45
CA ASP A 362 16.07 -11.73 -14.67
C ASP A 362 14.79 -11.27 -15.37
N PRO A 363 14.77 -10.07 -16.00
CA PRO A 363 13.64 -9.64 -16.78
C PRO A 363 13.45 -10.59 -17.97
N PRO A 364 12.20 -10.77 -18.46
CA PRO A 364 11.96 -11.58 -19.64
C PRO A 364 12.82 -11.14 -20.84
N SER A 365 13.49 -12.10 -21.47
CA SER A 365 14.38 -11.82 -22.61
C SER A 365 13.59 -11.38 -23.85
N ALA A 366 14.27 -10.73 -24.79
CA ALA A 366 13.67 -10.36 -26.07
C ALA A 366 13.16 -11.59 -26.82
N GLU A 367 13.93 -12.68 -26.80
CA GLU A 367 13.55 -13.95 -27.44
C GLU A 367 12.28 -14.54 -26.82
N GLN A 368 12.17 -14.57 -25.49
CA GLN A 368 10.97 -15.06 -24.79
C GLN A 368 9.72 -14.25 -25.17
N LEU A 369 9.84 -12.91 -25.22
CA LEU A 369 8.74 -12.05 -25.63
C LEU A 369 8.36 -12.24 -27.10
N THR A 370 9.36 -12.29 -27.98
CA THR A 370 9.15 -12.52 -29.41
C THR A 370 8.40 -13.84 -29.62
N ASN A 371 8.82 -14.91 -28.97
CA ASN A 371 8.16 -16.21 -29.07
C ASN A 371 6.74 -16.15 -28.54
N SER A 372 6.50 -15.54 -27.37
CA SER A 372 5.16 -15.37 -26.80
C SER A 372 4.22 -14.54 -27.71
N ARG A 373 4.74 -13.47 -28.34
CA ARG A 373 3.97 -12.65 -29.28
C ARG A 373 3.64 -13.42 -30.56
N ILE A 374 4.58 -14.20 -31.08
CA ILE A 374 4.38 -15.08 -32.23
C ILE A 374 3.33 -16.15 -31.92
N ASP A 375 3.40 -16.79 -30.75
CA ASP A 375 2.43 -17.81 -30.34
C ASP A 375 1.01 -17.24 -30.23
N ARG A 376 0.89 -16.04 -29.63
CA ARG A 376 -0.40 -15.33 -29.53
C ARG A 376 -0.93 -14.97 -30.92
N PHE A 377 -0.11 -14.39 -31.77
CA PHE A 377 -0.47 -14.04 -33.15
C PHE A 377 -0.90 -15.27 -33.94
N THR A 378 -0.16 -16.37 -33.82
CA THR A 378 -0.50 -17.64 -34.49
C THR A 378 -1.82 -18.23 -33.99
N SER A 379 -2.07 -18.11 -32.66
CA SER A 379 -3.33 -18.56 -32.04
C SER A 379 -4.53 -17.75 -32.57
N GLU A 380 -4.39 -16.42 -32.65
CA GLU A 380 -5.41 -15.52 -33.19
C GLU A 380 -5.68 -15.79 -34.66
N LEU A 381 -4.62 -16.03 -35.45
CA LEU A 381 -4.78 -16.46 -36.87
C LEU A 381 -5.56 -17.74 -36.97
N ARG A 382 -5.20 -18.79 -36.22
CA ARG A 382 -5.92 -20.08 -36.22
C ARG A 382 -7.39 -19.90 -35.86
N LYS A 383 -7.67 -19.10 -34.83
CA LYS A 383 -9.04 -18.79 -34.41
C LYS A 383 -9.83 -18.09 -35.55
N THR A 384 -9.20 -17.10 -36.20
CA THR A 384 -9.82 -16.37 -37.30
C THR A 384 -10.13 -17.29 -38.47
N LEU A 385 -9.19 -18.20 -38.81
CA LEU A 385 -9.37 -19.18 -39.86
C LEU A 385 -10.49 -20.18 -39.57
N SER A 386 -10.73 -20.53 -38.30
CA SER A 386 -11.79 -21.47 -37.90
C SER A 386 -13.17 -20.83 -37.74
N ASP A 387 -13.22 -19.59 -37.24
CA ASP A 387 -14.45 -18.98 -36.74
C ASP A 387 -15.10 -18.00 -37.72
N LYS A 388 -14.41 -17.60 -38.80
CA LYS A 388 -14.85 -16.55 -39.73
C LYS A 388 -15.03 -17.07 -41.14
N ASP A 389 -16.07 -16.58 -41.83
CA ASP A 389 -16.20 -16.70 -43.28
C ASP A 389 -15.20 -15.71 -43.93
N LEU A 390 -14.24 -16.26 -44.64
CA LEU A 390 -13.17 -15.52 -45.30
C LEU A 390 -13.31 -15.51 -46.85
N ASP A 391 -14.39 -15.96 -47.42
CA ASP A 391 -14.58 -16.08 -48.88
C ASP A 391 -14.40 -14.74 -49.62
N PHE A 392 -14.88 -13.67 -49.04
CA PHE A 392 -14.64 -12.30 -49.58
C PHE A 392 -13.16 -11.97 -49.61
N PHE A 393 -12.44 -12.21 -48.50
CA PHE A 393 -11.01 -11.89 -48.38
C PHE A 393 -10.15 -12.79 -49.29
N TYR A 394 -10.49 -14.07 -49.45
CA TYR A 394 -9.81 -14.94 -50.41
C TYR A 394 -9.91 -14.41 -51.82
N ARG A 395 -11.12 -14.00 -52.28
CA ARG A 395 -11.33 -13.38 -53.58
C ARG A 395 -10.55 -12.08 -53.74
N LEU A 396 -10.57 -11.23 -52.69
CA LEU A 396 -9.83 -9.95 -52.69
C LEU A 396 -8.33 -10.19 -52.88
N VAL A 397 -7.72 -11.05 -52.03
CA VAL A 397 -6.29 -11.37 -52.10
C VAL A 397 -5.91 -11.98 -53.46
N THR A 398 -6.73 -12.90 -53.96
CA THR A 398 -6.52 -13.51 -55.28
C THR A 398 -6.54 -12.46 -56.42
N ASN A 399 -7.46 -11.50 -56.38
CA ASN A 399 -7.52 -10.44 -57.39
C ASN A 399 -6.29 -9.51 -57.29
N ILE A 400 -5.89 -9.10 -56.07
CA ILE A 400 -4.69 -8.29 -55.88
C ILE A 400 -3.43 -9.01 -56.40
N ALA A 401 -3.29 -10.29 -56.06
CA ALA A 401 -2.17 -11.10 -56.48
C ALA A 401 -2.06 -11.13 -58.03
N ARG A 402 -3.18 -11.36 -58.70
CA ARG A 402 -3.24 -11.40 -60.17
C ARG A 402 -3.00 -10.01 -60.81
N ASP A 403 -3.69 -8.96 -60.31
CA ASP A 403 -3.68 -7.62 -60.93
C ASP A 403 -2.34 -6.87 -60.72
N GLN A 404 -1.62 -7.23 -59.65
CA GLN A 404 -0.33 -6.63 -59.29
C GLN A 404 0.88 -7.56 -59.53
N GLU A 405 0.65 -8.76 -60.10
CA GLU A 405 1.67 -9.78 -60.35
C GLU A 405 2.49 -10.13 -59.09
N LEU A 406 1.79 -10.20 -57.88
CA LEU A 406 2.39 -10.49 -56.60
C LEU A 406 2.13 -11.94 -56.17
N GLU A 407 3.08 -12.51 -55.46
CA GLU A 407 2.87 -13.79 -54.79
C GLU A 407 1.97 -13.66 -53.57
N PRO A 408 0.99 -14.56 -53.34
CA PRO A 408 0.13 -14.52 -52.16
C PRO A 408 0.92 -14.50 -50.81
N MET A 409 2.11 -15.09 -50.80
CA MET A 409 2.98 -15.10 -49.60
C MET A 409 3.52 -13.69 -49.31
N ASP A 410 3.85 -12.90 -50.33
CA ASP A 410 4.33 -11.51 -50.15
C ASP A 410 3.20 -10.62 -49.63
N ILE A 411 1.98 -10.82 -50.11
CA ILE A 411 0.79 -10.15 -49.60
C ILE A 411 0.56 -10.50 -48.12
N ALA A 412 0.65 -11.80 -47.75
CA ALA A 412 0.50 -12.26 -46.39
C ALA A 412 1.59 -11.66 -45.47
N ALA A 413 2.85 -11.61 -45.91
CA ALA A 413 3.95 -11.03 -45.20
C ALA A 413 3.74 -9.51 -44.96
N ALA A 414 3.28 -8.80 -46.01
CA ALA A 414 2.98 -7.36 -45.92
C ALA A 414 1.82 -7.09 -44.93
N LEU A 415 0.77 -7.90 -44.94
CA LEU A 415 -0.36 -7.80 -44.02
C LEU A 415 0.07 -8.11 -42.59
N ALA A 416 0.88 -9.14 -42.35
CA ALA A 416 1.45 -9.47 -41.06
C ALA A 416 2.31 -8.29 -40.53
N PHE A 417 3.14 -7.69 -41.39
CA PHE A 417 3.94 -6.53 -41.06
C PHE A 417 3.07 -5.32 -40.69
N GLN A 418 1.97 -5.08 -41.41
CA GLN A 418 1.06 -3.97 -41.11
C GLN A 418 0.33 -4.18 -39.76
N LEU A 419 -0.13 -5.40 -39.48
CA LEU A 419 -0.83 -5.73 -38.23
C LEU A 419 0.06 -5.54 -36.99
N GLN A 420 1.35 -5.79 -37.12
CA GLN A 420 2.29 -5.69 -36.01
C GLN A 420 2.86 -4.27 -35.76
N ARG A 421 2.48 -3.25 -36.58
CA ARG A 421 3.06 -1.88 -36.46
C ARG A 421 2.88 -1.25 -35.09
N GLU A 422 1.75 -1.49 -34.43
CA GLU A 422 1.49 -0.96 -33.08
C GLU A 422 2.16 -1.79 -31.98
N ARG A 423 2.36 -3.10 -32.22
CA ARG A 423 3.05 -4.03 -31.31
C ARG A 423 3.99 -4.93 -32.10
N PRO A 424 5.24 -4.51 -32.28
CA PRO A 424 6.23 -5.30 -33.04
C PRO A 424 6.38 -6.70 -32.45
N LEU A 425 6.33 -7.72 -33.32
CA LEU A 425 6.56 -9.11 -32.90
C LEU A 425 8.00 -9.30 -32.43
N GLU A 426 8.96 -8.67 -33.11
CA GLU A 426 10.36 -8.68 -32.75
C GLU A 426 10.67 -7.62 -31.69
N VAL A 427 11.37 -8.02 -30.64
CA VAL A 427 11.70 -7.18 -29.48
C VAL A 427 13.21 -7.02 -29.37
N GLU A 428 13.68 -5.80 -29.18
CA GLU A 428 15.09 -5.52 -28.94
C GLU A 428 15.53 -5.95 -27.54
N GLU A 429 16.78 -6.44 -27.39
CA GLU A 429 17.38 -6.76 -26.11
C GLU A 429 17.59 -5.49 -25.26
N LEU A 430 17.27 -5.59 -23.97
CA LEU A 430 17.59 -4.52 -23.03
C LEU A 430 19.07 -4.58 -22.63
N PRO A 431 19.76 -3.44 -22.55
CA PRO A 431 21.12 -3.40 -22.05
C PRO A 431 21.18 -3.92 -20.60
N ARG A 432 22.02 -4.91 -20.36
CA ARG A 432 22.20 -5.45 -19.01
C ARG A 432 22.73 -4.37 -18.07
N PRO A 433 22.16 -4.22 -16.88
CA PRO A 433 22.69 -3.28 -15.89
C PRO A 433 24.14 -3.67 -15.56
N PRO A 434 25.04 -2.70 -15.36
CA PRO A 434 26.44 -2.97 -15.10
C PRO A 434 26.58 -3.84 -13.84
N GLN A 435 27.04 -5.05 -14.02
CA GLN A 435 27.43 -5.92 -12.91
C GLN A 435 28.66 -5.31 -12.26
N ARG A 436 28.54 -4.78 -11.04
CA ARG A 436 29.72 -4.55 -10.22
C ARG A 436 30.35 -5.93 -9.98
N ARG A 437 31.52 -6.15 -10.55
CA ARG A 437 32.38 -7.25 -10.13
C ARG A 437 32.61 -7.03 -8.63
N ASP A 438 32.13 -7.92 -7.81
CA ASP A 438 32.55 -8.05 -6.41
C ASP A 438 33.99 -8.48 -6.43
N GLY A 439 34.87 -7.51 -6.66
CA GLY A 439 36.31 -7.71 -6.46
C GLY A 439 36.53 -7.82 -4.94
N PRO A 440 37.35 -8.79 -4.49
CA PRO A 440 37.69 -8.89 -3.08
C PRO A 440 38.31 -7.57 -2.63
N ASP A 441 37.82 -7.08 -1.50
CA ASP A 441 38.21 -5.83 -0.84
C ASP A 441 39.72 -5.85 -0.50
N GLN A 442 40.56 -5.42 -1.44
CA GLN A 442 42.02 -5.24 -1.24
C GLN A 442 42.30 -3.90 -0.52
N ARG A 443 41.48 -3.51 0.45
CA ARG A 443 41.81 -2.44 1.41
C ARG A 443 42.22 -3.02 2.76
N GLY A 444 43.22 -3.88 2.75
CA GLY A 444 43.80 -4.36 3.98
C GLY A 444 45.19 -4.89 3.75
N ARG A 445 46.18 -4.03 3.80
CA ARG A 445 47.59 -4.29 4.17
C ARG A 445 48.58 -3.45 3.37
N GLN A 446 48.76 -2.22 3.80
CA GLN A 446 50.00 -1.49 3.74
C GLN A 446 50.16 -0.71 5.04
N ARG A 447 50.44 -1.42 6.14
CA ARG A 447 51.26 -0.89 7.21
C ARG A 447 52.66 -1.32 6.88
N GLY A 448 53.36 -0.47 6.14
CA GLY A 448 54.79 -0.56 5.95
C GLY A 448 55.53 -0.23 7.24
N ASP A 449 56.26 -1.19 7.71
CA ASP A 449 57.35 -1.11 8.67
C ASP A 449 58.33 -0.02 8.24
N TYR A 450 58.50 1.01 9.06
CA TYR A 450 59.70 1.83 9.05
C TYR A 450 60.34 1.74 10.44
N ARG A 451 61.35 0.91 10.54
CA ARG A 451 62.37 0.90 11.57
C ARG A 451 63.36 2.03 11.35
N ASP A 452 63.52 2.84 12.37
CA ASP A 452 64.74 3.29 13.05
C ASP A 452 65.92 3.76 12.20
N GLY A 453 66.37 4.99 12.51
CA GLY A 453 67.65 5.55 12.06
C GLY A 453 67.83 7.01 12.45
N GLY A 454 68.47 7.24 13.58
CA GLY A 454 68.78 8.38 14.36
C GLY A 454 69.33 9.66 13.70
N GLY A 455 69.27 10.75 14.50
CA GLY A 455 70.25 11.81 14.38
C GLY A 455 69.75 13.24 14.50
N ARG A 456 69.77 13.76 15.69
CA ARG A 456 70.25 15.09 16.13
C ARG A 456 69.88 16.41 15.44
N ASP A 457 69.40 17.29 16.30
CA ASP A 457 69.70 18.73 16.44
C ASP A 457 69.08 19.80 15.53
N GLY A 458 68.43 20.79 16.17
CA GLY A 458 68.32 22.12 15.63
C GLY A 458 67.05 22.91 15.92
N ASN A 459 66.87 23.30 17.14
CA ASN A 459 66.47 24.61 17.71
C ASN A 459 65.96 25.73 16.80
N ARG A 460 64.97 26.45 17.32
CA ARG A 460 64.42 27.82 17.06
C ARG A 460 63.15 27.85 16.21
N GLY A 461 62.06 28.30 16.80
CA GLY A 461 61.67 29.65 17.06
C GLY A 461 60.14 29.78 16.84
N ARG A 462 59.39 30.01 17.87
CA ARG A 462 58.02 30.62 17.80
C ARG A 462 58.12 32.04 17.24
N PRO A 463 57.08 32.60 16.63
CA PRO A 463 56.24 33.45 17.49
C PRO A 463 54.73 33.31 17.26
N GLN A 464 54.05 33.62 18.36
CA GLN A 464 52.64 33.95 18.53
C GLN A 464 52.27 35.19 17.71
N GLY A 465 51.06 35.23 17.24
CA GLY A 465 50.39 36.43 16.71
C GLY A 465 48.91 36.34 16.90
N ASN A 466 48.51 36.89 18.02
CA ASN A 466 47.16 37.30 18.39
C ASN A 466 46.72 38.45 17.51
N TRP A 467 45.51 38.49 17.01
CA TRP A 467 44.75 39.71 16.76
C TRP A 467 43.27 39.49 16.96
N ARG A 468 42.79 40.31 17.88
CA ARG A 468 41.40 40.54 18.31
C ARG A 468 40.68 41.44 17.29
N ASP A 469 39.36 41.31 17.34
CA ASP A 469 38.33 42.37 17.23
C ASP A 469 38.40 43.40 16.07
N ARG A 470 37.35 43.49 15.37
CA ARG A 470 36.67 44.77 15.12
C ARG A 470 35.21 44.58 14.70
N ASP A 471 34.42 45.15 15.57
CA ASP A 471 33.02 45.54 15.38
C ASP A 471 32.79 46.59 14.31
N GLU A 472 31.54 46.73 14.00
CA GLU A 472 30.74 47.93 13.71
C GLU A 472 30.53 48.43 12.28
N ARG A 473 29.22 48.61 12.05
CA ARG A 473 28.51 49.69 11.30
C ARG A 473 28.60 49.63 9.79
N SER A 474 27.54 49.87 9.06
CA SER A 474 26.40 50.79 9.17
C SER A 474 25.43 50.62 8.00
N GLU A 475 24.16 50.72 8.34
CA GLU A 475 23.17 51.68 7.84
C GLU A 475 22.73 51.69 6.36
N ARG A 476 21.43 51.45 6.24
CA ARG A 476 20.41 52.22 5.50
C ARG A 476 20.54 52.41 3.98
N ARG A 477 19.52 51.99 3.27
CA ARG A 477 18.63 52.88 2.51
C ARG A 477 17.44 52.11 1.90
N SER A 478 16.25 52.49 2.35
CA SER A 478 14.96 52.38 1.66
C SER A 478 14.63 53.75 1.05
N PRO A 479 13.44 53.97 0.45
CA PRO A 479 13.02 53.81 -0.93
C PRO A 479 12.81 55.17 -1.62
N PRO A 480 12.12 55.32 -2.72
CA PRO A 480 10.70 55.68 -2.82
C PRO A 480 9.99 54.99 -4.00
N GLY A 481 8.71 54.75 -4.07
CA GLY A 481 7.55 55.57 -3.73
C GLY A 481 6.84 56.06 -5.01
N ALA A 482 5.53 55.97 -4.95
CA ALA A 482 4.53 56.60 -5.81
C ALA A 482 4.00 55.75 -7.01
N ASP A 483 2.77 55.71 -7.32
CA ASP A 483 1.47 56.17 -6.80
C ASP A 483 0.40 55.84 -7.87
N ARG A 484 -0.83 55.62 -7.38
CA ARG A 484 -2.12 55.95 -7.99
C ARG A 484 -2.83 55.03 -8.99
N ARG A 485 -4.00 54.67 -8.57
CA ARG A 485 -5.42 54.78 -8.92
C ARG A 485 -6.03 53.52 -9.50
N GLY A 486 -6.99 53.02 -8.94
CA GLY A 486 -8.32 52.77 -8.64
C GLY A 486 -9.40 53.35 -9.56
N PRO A 487 -10.67 52.91 -9.35
CA PRO A 487 -11.39 51.83 -10.10
C PRO A 487 -12.40 52.43 -11.09
N PRO A 488 -13.35 51.76 -11.68
CA PRO A 488 -14.55 51.23 -11.03
C PRO A 488 -14.74 49.71 -11.11
#